data_8b3548db5cb8dbdab8a5515598f1ee4b
#
_entry.id   8b3548db5cb8dbdab8a5515598f1ee4b
#
_cell.length_a   1.000
_cell.length_b   1.000
_cell.length_c   1.000
_cell.angle_alpha   90.00
_cell.angle_beta   90.00
_cell.angle_gamma   90.00
#
_symmetry.space_group_name_H-M   'P 1'
#
loop_
_entity.id
_entity.type
_entity.pdbx_description
1 polymer ?
#
loop_
_entity_poly.entity_id
_entity_poly.type
_entity_poly.pdbx_seq_one_letter_code
_entity_poly.pdbx_strand_id
1 'polypeptide(L)'
;MSSEPPPDSSATSEESLPTLEAEHPPNRLVRWLRLWFGLHEPVDHVAYAASGFGLMLLKYAVEAAVVFLAMGKFFSPLSFLVPSFATREVVYRDLPSWLMVVGFVWTLPFQWIAVSMSIRRSVHRGGSPWTGLWVLVPLLNYIPMLFWCLPGRRHFLIPPEEARKLATSTATWRTDLLAIAVGVAIFVLTLGATVYGLREYGGVLFFATPLLIGAVSAYISNAKHPRGVGVSIGIATLTLMTCGMVLLMFALEGAFCILMAAPIFLVEGVFGALIGHLIACCGASRSEDWSGVIFVLPVLAFGESFQSPPPLREVVSIVEIAAPPEIVWRNVVSFPDLAPPREWFFRAGIACPERARIEGHGVGATRYCEFSTGAFVEPIRVWDEPRRLAFDVTTQPPTMRELNPWGDIHPPHLDFVLISRRGEFHLIPLPNGGTRLEGRTWYEFDMGPRTYWAMWGDYFIHRIHLRVLDHIRDLSEADQAQPPQT
;
A
#
# COMPACT_ATOMS: atom_id res chain seq x y z
N MET A 1 -63.22 17.72 -74.95
CA MET A 1 -63.71 17.53 -73.60
C MET A 1 -63.56 16.05 -73.31
N SER A 2 -62.43 15.64 -72.88
CA SER A 2 -62.08 14.27 -72.51
C SER A 2 -61.23 14.33 -71.18
N SER A 3 -61.80 13.77 -70.17
CA SER A 3 -61.23 13.63 -68.85
C SER A 3 -60.33 12.42 -68.85
N GLU A 4 -59.05 12.61 -68.62
CA GLU A 4 -58.09 11.58 -68.25
C GLU A 4 -58.26 11.19 -66.79
N PRO A 5 -58.14 9.90 -66.41
CA PRO A 5 -58.11 9.46 -65.04
C PRO A 5 -56.66 9.54 -64.47
N PRO A 6 -56.46 9.68 -63.14
CA PRO A 6 -55.18 9.78 -62.54
C PRO A 6 -54.48 8.41 -62.47
N PRO A 7 -53.12 8.36 -62.41
CA PRO A 7 -52.36 7.11 -62.35
C PRO A 7 -52.41 6.49 -60.99
N ASP A 8 -52.57 5.16 -61.02
CA ASP A 8 -52.53 4.21 -59.88
C ASP A 8 -51.14 4.22 -59.16
N SER A 9 -51.12 4.60 -57.88
CA SER A 9 -49.95 4.56 -57.03
C SER A 9 -50.12 3.40 -56.04
N SER A 10 -49.78 2.20 -56.46
CA SER A 10 -49.60 1.06 -55.57
C SER A 10 -48.31 0.29 -55.91
N ALA A 11 -47.20 0.86 -55.45
CA ALA A 11 -45.95 0.12 -55.27
C ALA A 11 -45.45 0.36 -53.84
N THR A 12 -46.05 -0.34 -52.89
CA THR A 12 -45.49 -0.48 -51.56
C THR A 12 -44.26 -1.39 -51.67
N SER A 13 -43.09 -0.78 -51.71
CA SER A 13 -41.84 -1.48 -51.44
C SER A 13 -41.87 -1.96 -49.97
N GLU A 14 -42.03 -3.27 -49.76
CA GLU A 14 -41.73 -3.90 -48.50
C GLU A 14 -40.22 -3.71 -48.18
N GLU A 15 -39.93 -2.70 -47.44
CA GLU A 15 -38.62 -2.50 -46.82
C GLU A 15 -38.47 -3.58 -45.76
N SER A 16 -37.75 -4.66 -46.12
CA SER A 16 -37.44 -5.75 -45.22
C SER A 16 -36.66 -5.18 -44.04
N LEU A 17 -37.32 -5.08 -42.89
CA LEU A 17 -36.68 -4.82 -41.58
C LEU A 17 -35.50 -5.81 -41.42
N PRO A 18 -34.32 -5.31 -41.10
CA PRO A 18 -33.18 -6.17 -40.77
C PRO A 18 -33.59 -7.09 -39.63
N THR A 19 -33.58 -8.36 -39.88
CA THR A 19 -33.72 -9.43 -38.87
C THR A 19 -32.60 -9.16 -37.82
N LEU A 20 -33.00 -8.69 -36.64
CA LEU A 20 -32.14 -8.70 -35.46
C LEU A 20 -31.68 -10.15 -35.28
N GLU A 21 -30.44 -10.44 -35.69
CA GLU A 21 -29.76 -11.67 -35.32
C GLU A 21 -29.90 -11.82 -33.80
N ALA A 22 -30.55 -12.92 -33.40
CA ALA A 22 -30.69 -13.28 -32.00
C ALA A 22 -29.28 -13.46 -31.43
N GLU A 23 -28.77 -12.47 -30.70
CA GLU A 23 -27.51 -12.57 -29.97
C GLU A 23 -27.58 -13.81 -29.10
N HIS A 24 -26.72 -14.79 -29.38
CA HIS A 24 -26.57 -15.98 -28.54
C HIS A 24 -26.41 -15.53 -27.08
N PRO A 25 -27.15 -16.15 -26.13
CA PRO A 25 -27.03 -15.76 -24.73
C PRO A 25 -25.57 -15.89 -24.30
N PRO A 26 -25.00 -14.85 -23.68
CA PRO A 26 -23.59 -14.82 -23.33
C PRO A 26 -23.23 -16.02 -22.45
N ASN A 27 -22.08 -16.63 -22.72
CA ASN A 27 -21.53 -17.75 -21.94
C ASN A 27 -21.66 -17.46 -20.43
N ARG A 28 -21.99 -18.48 -19.62
CA ARG A 28 -22.18 -18.35 -18.17
C ARG A 28 -21.02 -17.59 -17.49
N LEU A 29 -19.79 -17.86 -17.92
CA LEU A 29 -18.60 -17.16 -17.41
C LEU A 29 -18.64 -15.66 -17.71
N VAL A 30 -18.97 -15.25 -18.93
CA VAL A 30 -19.08 -13.85 -19.34
C VAL A 30 -20.16 -13.14 -18.53
N ARG A 31 -21.26 -13.81 -18.20
CA ARG A 31 -22.32 -13.26 -17.36
C ARG A 31 -21.86 -13.02 -15.92
N TRP A 32 -21.07 -13.93 -15.33
CA TRP A 32 -20.49 -13.75 -14.00
C TRP A 32 -19.44 -12.65 -14.00
N LEU A 33 -18.56 -12.58 -14.99
CA LEU A 33 -17.58 -11.51 -15.11
C LEU A 33 -18.23 -10.13 -15.26
N ARG A 34 -19.28 -10.00 -16.06
CA ARG A 34 -20.08 -8.76 -16.16
C ARG A 34 -20.72 -8.40 -14.82
N LEU A 35 -21.26 -9.39 -14.10
CA LEU A 35 -21.84 -9.17 -12.79
C LEU A 35 -20.81 -8.66 -11.77
N TRP A 36 -19.59 -9.22 -11.78
CA TRP A 36 -18.54 -8.87 -10.81
C TRP A 36 -17.83 -7.57 -11.15
N PHE A 37 -17.56 -7.32 -12.42
CA PHE A 37 -16.77 -6.17 -12.88
C PHE A 37 -17.60 -5.10 -13.60
N GLY A 38 -18.88 -5.33 -13.84
CA GLY A 38 -19.79 -4.36 -14.44
C GLY A 38 -20.10 -3.21 -13.50
N LEU A 39 -20.48 -2.04 -14.10
CA LEU A 39 -20.78 -0.82 -13.34
C LEU A 39 -22.29 -0.54 -13.26
N HIS A 40 -23.09 -1.09 -14.16
CA HIS A 40 -24.49 -0.66 -14.35
C HIS A 40 -25.52 -1.78 -14.14
N GLU A 41 -25.10 -3.05 -14.09
CA GLU A 41 -26.03 -4.16 -13.97
C GLU A 41 -26.61 -4.25 -12.55
N PRO A 42 -27.95 -4.41 -12.41
CA PRO A 42 -28.55 -4.59 -11.09
C PRO A 42 -28.13 -5.92 -10.47
N VAL A 43 -27.89 -5.91 -9.17
CA VAL A 43 -27.49 -7.10 -8.41
C VAL A 43 -28.67 -7.58 -7.56
N ASP A 44 -29.17 -8.78 -7.85
CA ASP A 44 -30.19 -9.40 -7.02
C ASP A 44 -29.60 -10.03 -5.75
N HIS A 45 -30.46 -10.43 -4.81
CA HIS A 45 -30.03 -10.98 -3.52
C HIS A 45 -29.36 -12.34 -3.64
N VAL A 46 -29.81 -13.19 -4.59
CA VAL A 46 -29.24 -14.52 -4.81
C VAL A 46 -27.84 -14.40 -5.42
N ALA A 47 -27.69 -13.58 -6.47
CA ALA A 47 -26.39 -13.33 -7.08
C ALA A 47 -25.40 -12.67 -6.10
N TYR A 48 -25.89 -11.73 -5.25
CA TYR A 48 -25.09 -11.11 -4.21
C TYR A 48 -24.60 -12.14 -3.18
N ALA A 49 -25.52 -12.96 -2.63
CA ALA A 49 -25.18 -13.99 -1.64
C ALA A 49 -24.26 -15.07 -2.23
N ALA A 50 -24.58 -15.60 -3.42
CA ALA A 50 -23.78 -16.62 -4.06
C ALA A 50 -22.36 -16.14 -4.38
N SER A 51 -22.21 -14.91 -4.90
CA SER A 51 -20.90 -14.30 -5.13
C SER A 51 -20.17 -14.05 -3.82
N GLY A 52 -20.82 -13.43 -2.83
CA GLY A 52 -20.20 -13.09 -1.55
C GLY A 52 -19.64 -14.32 -0.82
N PHE A 53 -20.49 -15.32 -0.58
CA PHE A 53 -20.06 -16.56 0.10
C PHE A 53 -19.10 -17.40 -0.74
N GLY A 54 -19.35 -17.53 -2.05
CA GLY A 54 -18.50 -18.31 -2.95
C GLY A 54 -17.10 -17.73 -3.09
N LEU A 55 -16.97 -16.43 -3.31
CA LEU A 55 -15.68 -15.75 -3.42
C LEU A 55 -14.95 -15.68 -2.08
N MET A 56 -15.66 -15.51 -0.98
CA MET A 56 -15.07 -15.54 0.36
C MET A 56 -14.48 -16.92 0.67
N LEU A 57 -15.19 -18.00 0.35
CA LEU A 57 -14.71 -19.37 0.51
C LEU A 57 -13.49 -19.64 -0.40
N LEU A 58 -13.55 -19.23 -1.66
CA LEU A 58 -12.42 -19.34 -2.59
C LEU A 58 -11.19 -18.60 -2.07
N LYS A 59 -11.38 -17.35 -1.63
CA LYS A 59 -10.28 -16.53 -1.09
C LYS A 59 -9.66 -17.20 0.14
N TYR A 60 -10.49 -17.65 1.08
CA TYR A 60 -10.02 -18.39 2.26
C TYR A 60 -9.24 -19.64 1.89
N ALA A 61 -9.78 -20.47 0.99
CA ALA A 61 -9.14 -21.73 0.62
C ALA A 61 -7.75 -21.50 -0.01
N VAL A 62 -7.62 -20.50 -0.89
CA VAL A 62 -6.33 -20.16 -1.51
C VAL A 62 -5.35 -19.61 -0.47
N GLU A 63 -5.76 -18.67 0.38
CA GLU A 63 -4.89 -18.10 1.43
C GLU A 63 -4.47 -19.16 2.43
N ALA A 64 -5.39 -20.04 2.87
CA ALA A 64 -5.08 -21.15 3.77
C ALA A 64 -4.10 -22.16 3.14
N ALA A 65 -4.26 -22.46 1.86
CA ALA A 65 -3.34 -23.34 1.13
C ALA A 65 -1.94 -22.70 1.03
N VAL A 66 -1.84 -21.39 0.72
CA VAL A 66 -0.56 -20.67 0.65
C VAL A 66 0.14 -20.68 2.01
N VAL A 67 -0.57 -20.37 3.10
CA VAL A 67 -0.01 -20.37 4.46
C VAL A 67 0.45 -21.77 4.85
N PHE A 68 -0.35 -22.80 4.54
CA PHE A 68 0.00 -24.20 4.84
C PHE A 68 1.24 -24.65 4.05
N LEU A 69 1.29 -24.40 2.75
CA LEU A 69 2.42 -24.80 1.90
C LEU A 69 3.71 -24.05 2.25
N ALA A 70 3.61 -22.77 2.61
CA ALA A 70 4.78 -21.95 2.92
C ALA A 70 5.34 -22.19 4.33
N MET A 71 4.47 -22.48 5.30
CA MET A 71 4.86 -22.50 6.73
C MET A 71 4.47 -23.78 7.48
N GLY A 72 3.71 -24.70 6.88
CA GLY A 72 3.14 -25.86 7.55
C GLY A 72 2.11 -25.52 8.65
N LYS A 73 1.65 -24.26 8.71
CA LYS A 73 0.73 -23.76 9.74
C LYS A 73 -0.72 -23.79 9.27
N PHE A 74 -1.64 -24.09 10.18
CA PHE A 74 -3.07 -24.01 9.90
C PHE A 74 -3.56 -22.55 9.98
N PHE A 75 -4.18 -22.06 8.93
CA PHE A 75 -4.80 -20.74 8.89
C PHE A 75 -6.26 -20.83 9.38
N SER A 76 -6.54 -20.30 10.56
CA SER A 76 -7.88 -20.38 11.18
C SER A 76 -8.92 -19.58 10.37
N PRO A 77 -10.14 -20.14 10.12
CA PRO A 77 -11.25 -19.38 9.55
C PRO A 77 -11.61 -18.13 10.37
N LEU A 78 -11.48 -18.17 11.69
CA LEU A 78 -11.73 -17.01 12.56
C LEU A 78 -10.70 -15.90 12.31
N SER A 79 -9.41 -16.25 12.14
CA SER A 79 -8.39 -15.26 11.78
C SER A 79 -8.61 -14.67 10.39
N PHE A 80 -9.19 -15.43 9.47
CA PHE A 80 -9.58 -14.92 8.15
C PHE A 80 -10.76 -13.93 8.24
N LEU A 81 -11.75 -14.22 9.07
CA LEU A 81 -12.95 -13.37 9.25
C LEU A 81 -12.66 -12.08 10.04
N VAL A 82 -11.56 -12.02 10.79
CA VAL A 82 -11.11 -10.80 11.48
C VAL A 82 -10.02 -10.13 10.65
N PRO A 83 -10.35 -9.26 9.69
CA PRO A 83 -9.39 -8.67 8.77
C PRO A 83 -8.62 -7.50 9.40
N SER A 84 -8.30 -7.57 10.71
CA SER A 84 -7.44 -6.56 11.31
C SER A 84 -6.01 -6.72 10.80
N PHE A 85 -5.33 -5.61 10.54
CA PHE A 85 -3.92 -5.63 10.15
C PHE A 85 -3.07 -6.39 11.16
N ALA A 86 -3.31 -6.19 12.46
CA ALA A 86 -2.60 -6.86 13.52
C ALA A 86 -2.73 -8.39 13.46
N THR A 87 -3.94 -8.92 13.23
CA THR A 87 -4.15 -10.38 13.11
C THR A 87 -3.44 -10.95 11.88
N ARG A 88 -3.49 -10.24 10.75
CA ARG A 88 -2.81 -10.66 9.52
C ARG A 88 -1.30 -10.56 9.63
N GLU A 89 -0.79 -9.53 10.28
CA GLU A 89 0.64 -9.36 10.52
C GLU A 89 1.23 -10.54 11.31
N VAL A 90 0.54 -11.02 12.34
CA VAL A 90 0.98 -12.19 13.11
C VAL A 90 1.03 -13.45 12.24
N VAL A 91 0.04 -13.64 11.36
CA VAL A 91 0.00 -14.82 10.48
C VAL A 91 1.07 -14.75 9.37
N TYR A 92 1.30 -13.56 8.83
CA TYR A 92 2.17 -13.38 7.66
C TYR A 92 3.61 -12.96 8.00
N ARG A 93 3.93 -12.75 9.29
CA ARG A 93 5.26 -12.30 9.74
C ARG A 93 6.42 -13.12 9.20
N ASP A 94 6.24 -14.44 9.16
CA ASP A 94 7.29 -15.38 8.74
C ASP A 94 7.29 -15.65 7.22
N LEU A 95 6.39 -14.99 6.46
CA LEU A 95 6.33 -15.15 5.01
C LEU A 95 7.33 -14.22 4.30
N PRO A 96 7.89 -14.65 3.17
CA PRO A 96 8.71 -13.77 2.34
C PRO A 96 7.95 -12.51 1.92
N SER A 97 8.62 -11.36 1.94
CA SER A 97 8.01 -10.05 1.68
C SER A 97 7.32 -9.96 0.30
N TRP A 98 7.87 -10.63 -0.72
CA TRP A 98 7.25 -10.67 -2.05
C TRP A 98 5.86 -11.35 -2.04
N LEU A 99 5.67 -12.37 -1.17
CA LEU A 99 4.39 -13.08 -1.07
C LEU A 99 3.29 -12.18 -0.48
N MET A 100 3.68 -11.22 0.36
CA MET A 100 2.78 -10.19 0.88
C MET A 100 2.28 -9.25 -0.23
N VAL A 101 3.16 -8.84 -1.15
CA VAL A 101 2.77 -8.04 -2.32
C VAL A 101 1.79 -8.82 -3.19
N VAL A 102 2.10 -10.10 -3.45
CA VAL A 102 1.19 -11.00 -4.19
C VAL A 102 -0.16 -11.12 -3.47
N GLY A 103 -0.16 -11.29 -2.14
CA GLY A 103 -1.39 -11.36 -1.34
C GLY A 103 -2.20 -10.06 -1.37
N PHE A 104 -1.55 -8.91 -1.38
CA PHE A 104 -2.21 -7.62 -1.57
C PHE A 104 -2.87 -7.53 -2.95
N VAL A 105 -2.11 -7.78 -4.02
CA VAL A 105 -2.63 -7.77 -5.40
C VAL A 105 -3.77 -8.78 -5.57
N TRP A 106 -3.64 -9.99 -4.97
CA TRP A 106 -4.69 -11.00 -4.93
C TRP A 106 -5.99 -10.51 -4.27
N THR A 107 -5.88 -9.65 -3.26
CA THR A 107 -7.04 -9.12 -2.53
C THR A 107 -7.83 -8.08 -3.34
N LEU A 108 -7.20 -7.30 -4.22
CA LEU A 108 -7.84 -6.19 -4.96
C LEU A 108 -9.09 -6.59 -5.76
N PRO A 109 -9.12 -7.70 -6.54
CA PRO A 109 -10.32 -8.12 -7.25
C PRO A 109 -11.48 -8.43 -6.31
N PHE A 110 -11.24 -9.08 -5.18
CA PHE A 110 -12.28 -9.41 -4.20
C PHE A 110 -12.82 -8.15 -3.52
N GLN A 111 -11.96 -7.21 -3.19
CA GLN A 111 -12.34 -5.91 -2.64
C GLN A 111 -13.21 -5.13 -3.64
N TRP A 112 -12.82 -5.09 -4.91
CA TRP A 112 -13.61 -4.46 -5.97
C TRP A 112 -15.00 -5.08 -6.08
N ILE A 113 -15.08 -6.41 -6.18
CA ILE A 113 -16.34 -7.13 -6.32
C ILE A 113 -17.25 -6.86 -5.12
N ALA A 114 -16.69 -6.93 -3.90
CA ALA A 114 -17.43 -6.67 -2.67
C ALA A 114 -18.02 -5.26 -2.66
N VAL A 115 -17.23 -4.22 -2.95
CA VAL A 115 -17.67 -2.81 -2.96
C VAL A 115 -18.66 -2.56 -4.08
N SER A 116 -18.31 -2.93 -5.33
CA SER A 116 -19.13 -2.68 -6.51
C SER A 116 -20.51 -3.36 -6.40
N MET A 117 -20.54 -4.62 -5.99
CA MET A 117 -21.80 -5.34 -5.81
C MET A 117 -22.63 -4.79 -4.65
N SER A 118 -22.00 -4.35 -3.56
CA SER A 118 -22.70 -3.75 -2.40
C SER A 118 -23.35 -2.42 -2.75
N ILE A 119 -22.65 -1.54 -3.49
CA ILE A 119 -23.19 -0.27 -3.97
C ILE A 119 -24.41 -0.53 -4.87
N ARG A 120 -24.27 -1.38 -5.90
CA ARG A 120 -25.35 -1.70 -6.83
C ARG A 120 -26.52 -2.42 -6.15
N ARG A 121 -26.22 -3.27 -5.18
CA ARG A 121 -27.26 -3.97 -4.40
C ARG A 121 -28.03 -3.03 -3.49
N SER A 122 -27.35 -2.08 -2.85
CA SER A 122 -28.00 -1.04 -2.04
C SER A 122 -28.96 -0.21 -2.89
N VAL A 123 -28.49 0.28 -4.04
CA VAL A 123 -29.35 1.06 -4.98
C VAL A 123 -30.51 0.22 -5.52
N HIS A 124 -30.28 -1.06 -5.85
CA HIS A 124 -31.35 -1.95 -6.30
C HIS A 124 -32.45 -2.17 -5.24
N ARG A 125 -32.13 -2.00 -3.95
CA ARG A 125 -33.11 -2.01 -2.85
C ARG A 125 -33.75 -0.65 -2.59
N GLY A 126 -33.37 0.42 -3.29
CA GLY A 126 -33.84 1.78 -3.08
C GLY A 126 -33.11 2.51 -1.96
N GLY A 127 -31.94 1.99 -1.54
CA GLY A 127 -31.04 2.64 -0.59
C GLY A 127 -30.04 3.59 -1.26
N SER A 128 -29.30 4.34 -0.43
CA SER A 128 -28.21 5.19 -0.90
C SER A 128 -27.02 4.35 -1.37
N PRO A 129 -26.35 4.68 -2.50
CA PRO A 129 -25.13 4.01 -2.93
C PRO A 129 -23.99 4.14 -1.90
N TRP A 130 -23.97 5.20 -1.10
CA TRP A 130 -23.01 5.42 -0.04
C TRP A 130 -23.04 4.35 1.05
N THR A 131 -24.21 3.75 1.29
CA THR A 131 -24.31 2.66 2.27
C THR A 131 -23.53 1.42 1.82
N GLY A 132 -23.29 1.25 0.51
CA GLY A 132 -22.44 0.19 -0.02
C GLY A 132 -20.99 0.25 0.47
N LEU A 133 -20.49 1.43 0.85
CA LEU A 133 -19.12 1.61 1.37
C LEU A 133 -18.90 1.02 2.77
N TRP A 134 -19.98 0.72 3.52
CA TRP A 134 -19.84 0.04 4.81
C TRP A 134 -19.17 -1.33 4.72
N VAL A 135 -19.12 -1.91 3.52
CA VAL A 135 -18.34 -3.14 3.27
C VAL A 135 -16.83 -2.97 3.52
N LEU A 136 -16.32 -1.74 3.48
CA LEU A 136 -14.92 -1.41 3.73
C LEU A 136 -14.56 -1.32 5.23
N VAL A 137 -15.57 -1.25 6.12
CA VAL A 137 -15.34 -1.10 7.57
C VAL A 137 -15.18 -2.50 8.19
N PRO A 138 -13.98 -2.88 8.68
CA PRO A 138 -13.72 -4.19 9.24
C PRO A 138 -14.70 -4.53 10.38
N LEU A 139 -15.11 -5.79 10.47
CA LEU A 139 -16.08 -6.34 11.43
C LEU A 139 -17.53 -5.83 11.24
N LEU A 140 -17.72 -4.51 11.10
CA LEU A 140 -19.05 -3.92 10.86
C LEU A 140 -19.59 -4.27 9.48
N ASN A 141 -18.75 -4.58 8.51
CA ASN A 141 -19.10 -4.94 7.14
C ASN A 141 -20.06 -6.16 7.05
N TYR A 142 -19.98 -7.09 7.98
CA TYR A 142 -20.83 -8.29 7.95
C TYR A 142 -22.32 -7.96 8.15
N ILE A 143 -22.64 -6.93 8.91
CA ILE A 143 -24.04 -6.53 9.18
C ILE A 143 -24.75 -6.12 7.87
N PRO A 144 -24.28 -5.09 7.12
CA PRO A 144 -24.93 -4.72 5.87
C PRO A 144 -24.80 -5.81 4.80
N MET A 145 -23.71 -6.58 4.74
CA MET A 145 -23.56 -7.69 3.78
C MET A 145 -24.64 -8.74 3.98
N LEU A 146 -24.90 -9.16 5.22
CA LEU A 146 -25.99 -10.11 5.53
C LEU A 146 -27.36 -9.51 5.23
N PHE A 147 -27.57 -8.21 5.53
CA PHE A 147 -28.79 -7.51 5.20
C PHE A 147 -29.07 -7.47 3.70
N TRP A 148 -28.07 -7.30 2.86
CA TRP A 148 -28.21 -7.30 1.41
C TRP A 148 -28.42 -8.69 0.80
N CYS A 149 -28.12 -9.76 1.50
CA CYS A 149 -28.50 -11.12 1.11
C CYS A 149 -30.03 -11.37 1.21
N LEU A 150 -30.78 -10.49 1.92
CA LEU A 150 -32.23 -10.65 2.05
C LEU A 150 -32.97 -10.09 0.82
N PRO A 151 -34.13 -10.63 0.46
CA PRO A 151 -34.99 -10.07 -0.59
C PRO A 151 -35.43 -8.65 -0.23
N GLY A 152 -35.63 -7.80 -1.23
CA GLY A 152 -36.05 -6.40 -1.06
C GLY A 152 -36.77 -5.88 -2.30
N ARG A 153 -37.37 -4.68 -2.18
CA ARG A 153 -38.05 -4.01 -3.30
C ARG A 153 -37.06 -3.79 -4.44
N ARG A 154 -37.50 -3.93 -5.69
CA ARG A 154 -36.66 -3.72 -6.88
C ARG A 154 -36.81 -2.28 -7.32
N HIS A 155 -35.74 -1.51 -7.36
CA HIS A 155 -35.61 -0.24 -8.06
C HIS A 155 -34.67 -0.42 -9.24
N PHE A 156 -35.04 0.14 -10.38
CA PHE A 156 -34.19 0.07 -11.58
C PHE A 156 -33.12 1.16 -11.51
N LEU A 157 -31.91 0.79 -11.88
CA LEU A 157 -30.85 1.73 -12.18
C LEU A 157 -31.20 2.55 -13.42
N ILE A 158 -30.60 3.73 -13.58
CA ILE A 158 -30.81 4.56 -14.79
C ILE A 158 -30.45 3.73 -16.03
N PRO A 159 -31.31 3.70 -17.05
CA PRO A 159 -31.01 2.98 -18.29
C PRO A 159 -29.69 3.46 -18.90
N PRO A 160 -28.88 2.58 -19.52
CA PRO A 160 -27.61 2.93 -20.14
C PRO A 160 -27.71 4.05 -21.19
N GLU A 161 -28.86 4.18 -21.87
CA GLU A 161 -29.12 5.24 -22.85
C GLU A 161 -29.27 6.63 -22.21
N GLU A 162 -29.91 6.73 -21.06
CA GLU A 162 -29.98 8.00 -20.31
C GLU A 162 -28.62 8.40 -19.76
N ALA A 163 -27.84 7.44 -19.24
CA ALA A 163 -26.47 7.67 -18.83
C ALA A 163 -25.59 8.16 -20.00
N ARG A 164 -25.80 7.62 -21.21
CA ARG A 164 -25.08 8.03 -22.42
C ARG A 164 -25.48 9.42 -22.93
N LYS A 165 -26.75 9.82 -22.80
CA LYS A 165 -27.22 11.16 -23.12
C LYS A 165 -26.68 12.22 -22.16
N LEU A 166 -26.51 11.87 -20.86
CA LEU A 166 -25.89 12.74 -19.87
C LEU A 166 -24.38 12.92 -20.11
N ALA A 167 -23.71 11.93 -20.72
CA ALA A 167 -22.28 11.98 -21.04
C ALA A 167 -21.88 13.00 -22.11
N THR A 168 -22.82 13.57 -22.84
CA THR A 168 -22.57 14.59 -23.91
C THR A 168 -22.57 16.02 -23.40
N SER A 169 -22.87 16.26 -22.11
CA SER A 169 -22.88 17.61 -21.53
C SER A 169 -21.43 18.06 -21.21
N THR A 170 -21.10 19.30 -21.59
CA THR A 170 -19.78 19.91 -21.34
C THR A 170 -19.57 20.11 -19.84
N ALA A 171 -18.75 19.23 -19.26
CA ALA A 171 -18.31 19.42 -17.89
C ALA A 171 -17.46 20.69 -17.78
N THR A 172 -17.78 21.55 -16.84
CA THR A 172 -17.03 22.78 -16.65
C THR A 172 -15.74 22.50 -15.88
N TRP A 173 -14.61 23.08 -16.32
CA TRP A 173 -13.32 23.02 -15.61
C TRP A 173 -13.44 23.42 -14.12
N ARG A 174 -14.46 24.18 -13.75
CA ARG A 174 -14.78 24.56 -12.36
C ARG A 174 -15.11 23.38 -11.47
N THR A 175 -15.83 22.37 -11.99
CA THR A 175 -16.15 21.15 -11.20
C THR A 175 -14.91 20.31 -10.97
N ASP A 176 -13.98 20.28 -11.93
CA ASP A 176 -12.72 19.55 -11.79
C ASP A 176 -11.78 20.24 -10.80
N LEU A 177 -11.69 21.58 -10.85
CA LEU A 177 -10.94 22.32 -9.84
C LEU A 177 -11.54 22.16 -8.43
N LEU A 178 -12.87 22.17 -8.33
CA LEU A 178 -13.54 21.90 -7.04
C LEU A 178 -13.21 20.50 -6.53
N ALA A 179 -13.24 19.49 -7.40
CA ALA A 179 -12.90 18.11 -7.07
C ALA A 179 -11.48 18.00 -6.51
N ILE A 180 -10.51 18.63 -7.20
CA ILE A 180 -9.11 18.68 -6.77
C ILE A 180 -8.99 19.41 -5.43
N ALA A 181 -9.60 20.59 -5.29
CA ALA A 181 -9.52 21.40 -4.08
C ALA A 181 -10.09 20.68 -2.85
N VAL A 182 -11.24 19.99 -3.00
CA VAL A 182 -11.84 19.20 -1.94
C VAL A 182 -10.97 18.00 -1.59
N GLY A 183 -10.40 17.31 -2.59
CA GLY A 183 -9.48 16.18 -2.35
C GLY A 183 -8.21 16.62 -1.61
N VAL A 184 -7.61 17.75 -1.98
CA VAL A 184 -6.46 18.34 -1.26
C VAL A 184 -6.84 18.74 0.16
N ALA A 185 -8.02 19.34 0.36
CA ALA A 185 -8.51 19.69 1.71
C ALA A 185 -8.67 18.45 2.60
N ILE A 186 -9.26 17.36 2.08
CA ILE A 186 -9.35 16.08 2.78
C ILE A 186 -7.96 15.58 3.18
N PHE A 187 -7.01 15.63 2.25
CA PHE A 187 -5.64 15.21 2.51
C PHE A 187 -4.98 16.01 3.63
N VAL A 188 -5.02 17.33 3.56
CA VAL A 188 -4.40 18.22 4.55
C VAL A 188 -5.04 18.03 5.92
N LEU A 189 -6.36 17.90 6.00
CA LEU A 189 -7.07 17.65 7.24
C LEU A 189 -6.71 16.30 7.85
N THR A 190 -6.65 15.25 7.03
CA THR A 190 -6.28 13.91 7.50
C THR A 190 -4.82 13.88 7.97
N LEU A 191 -3.91 14.43 7.19
CA LEU A 191 -2.49 14.54 7.55
C LEU A 191 -2.32 15.31 8.87
N GLY A 192 -3.00 16.46 9.00
CA GLY A 192 -2.98 17.26 10.22
C GLY A 192 -3.49 16.49 11.44
N ALA A 193 -4.59 15.76 11.30
CA ALA A 193 -5.17 14.98 12.38
C ALA A 193 -4.29 13.76 12.76
N THR A 194 -3.84 12.97 11.78
CA THR A 194 -3.09 11.73 12.05
C THR A 194 -1.65 12.02 12.46
N VAL A 195 -0.87 12.74 11.65
CA VAL A 195 0.56 12.96 11.89
C VAL A 195 0.82 13.96 12.99
N TYR A 196 0.16 15.11 12.93
CA TYR A 196 0.44 16.22 13.88
C TYR A 196 -0.46 16.15 15.12
N GLY A 197 -1.68 15.60 15.03
CA GLY A 197 -2.59 15.42 16.15
C GLY A 197 -2.32 14.16 16.96
N LEU A 198 -2.32 13.00 16.29
CA LEU A 198 -2.18 11.69 16.93
C LEU A 198 -0.74 11.17 16.94
N ARG A 199 0.17 11.75 16.18
CA ARG A 199 1.54 11.28 15.94
C ARG A 199 1.57 9.85 15.38
N GLU A 200 0.65 9.55 14.48
CA GLU A 200 0.49 8.22 13.86
C GLU A 200 0.65 8.30 12.34
N TYR A 201 1.51 7.44 11.81
CA TYR A 201 1.63 7.14 10.39
C TYR A 201 0.94 5.79 10.10
N GLY A 202 -0.40 5.79 10.16
CA GLY A 202 -1.22 4.58 10.12
C GLY A 202 -1.83 4.25 8.76
N GLY A 203 -2.63 3.19 8.74
CA GLY A 203 -3.37 2.75 7.55
C GLY A 203 -4.44 3.75 7.12
N VAL A 204 -4.96 4.58 8.03
CA VAL A 204 -5.88 5.67 7.66
C VAL A 204 -5.18 6.63 6.71
N LEU A 205 -3.95 7.03 7.00
CA LEU A 205 -3.19 7.92 6.13
C LEU A 205 -2.89 7.29 4.78
N PHE A 206 -2.40 6.04 4.77
CA PHE A 206 -1.86 5.41 3.55
C PHE A 206 -2.89 4.63 2.72
N PHE A 207 -4.01 4.17 3.31
CA PHE A 207 -5.06 3.44 2.59
C PHE A 207 -6.36 4.24 2.50
N ALA A 208 -6.94 4.61 3.64
CA ALA A 208 -8.27 5.21 3.63
C ALA A 208 -8.26 6.61 3.00
N THR A 209 -7.21 7.40 3.24
CA THR A 209 -7.11 8.77 2.69
C THR A 209 -7.03 8.80 1.17
N PRO A 210 -6.10 8.10 0.49
CA PRO A 210 -6.06 8.12 -0.97
C PRO A 210 -7.30 7.49 -1.61
N LEU A 211 -7.88 6.45 -1.00
CA LEU A 211 -9.14 5.87 -1.43
C LEU A 211 -10.27 6.91 -1.39
N LEU A 212 -10.40 7.64 -0.29
CA LEU A 212 -11.43 8.68 -0.14
C LEU A 212 -11.20 9.84 -1.09
N ILE A 213 -9.96 10.31 -1.24
CA ILE A 213 -9.59 11.36 -2.20
C ILE A 213 -10.01 10.94 -3.61
N GLY A 214 -9.66 9.73 -4.03
CA GLY A 214 -10.05 9.21 -5.33
C GLY A 214 -11.55 9.14 -5.51
N ALA A 215 -12.27 8.62 -4.50
CA ALA A 215 -13.73 8.48 -4.55
C ALA A 215 -14.43 9.84 -4.62
N VAL A 216 -14.06 10.77 -3.76
CA VAL A 216 -14.69 12.10 -3.70
C VAL A 216 -14.38 12.93 -4.94
N SER A 217 -13.11 12.93 -5.40
CA SER A 217 -12.71 13.67 -6.61
C SER A 217 -13.44 13.15 -7.85
N ALA A 218 -13.49 11.83 -8.03
CA ALA A 218 -14.21 11.22 -9.15
C ALA A 218 -15.73 11.46 -9.05
N TYR A 219 -16.31 11.38 -7.86
CA TYR A 219 -17.73 11.66 -7.65
C TYR A 219 -18.09 13.10 -8.00
N ILE A 220 -17.40 14.09 -7.42
CA ILE A 220 -17.67 15.52 -7.66
C ILE A 220 -17.56 15.83 -9.16
N SER A 221 -16.52 15.31 -9.82
CA SER A 221 -16.25 15.51 -11.25
C SER A 221 -17.35 14.91 -12.16
N ASN A 222 -18.09 13.90 -11.70
CA ASN A 222 -19.09 13.17 -12.50
C ASN A 222 -20.54 13.36 -12.03
N ALA A 223 -20.79 13.91 -10.83
CA ALA A 223 -22.11 13.94 -10.21
C ALA A 223 -23.18 14.68 -11.04
N LYS A 224 -22.79 15.75 -11.75
CA LYS A 224 -23.70 16.53 -12.63
C LYS A 224 -23.65 16.07 -14.09
N HIS A 225 -22.50 15.60 -14.54
CA HIS A 225 -22.21 15.23 -15.92
C HIS A 225 -21.33 13.98 -15.95
N PRO A 226 -21.93 12.78 -15.97
CA PRO A 226 -21.18 11.52 -16.01
C PRO A 226 -20.25 11.46 -17.22
N ARG A 227 -18.98 11.22 -16.99
CA ARG A 227 -17.92 11.09 -17.99
C ARG A 227 -17.35 9.68 -17.99
N GLY A 228 -16.48 9.36 -18.93
CA GLY A 228 -15.85 8.04 -18.98
C GLY A 228 -14.94 7.78 -17.78
N VAL A 229 -14.78 6.51 -17.41
CA VAL A 229 -13.93 6.04 -16.28
C VAL A 229 -12.51 6.60 -16.35
N GLY A 230 -11.92 6.70 -17.55
CA GLY A 230 -10.57 7.25 -17.73
C GLY A 230 -10.43 8.70 -17.23
N VAL A 231 -11.46 9.53 -17.37
CA VAL A 231 -11.47 10.90 -16.85
C VAL A 231 -11.51 10.89 -15.33
N SER A 232 -12.31 10.01 -14.73
CA SER A 232 -12.41 9.85 -13.28
C SER A 232 -11.05 9.47 -12.67
N ILE A 233 -10.36 8.49 -13.27
CA ILE A 233 -9.01 8.08 -12.88
C ILE A 233 -8.02 9.24 -13.06
N GLY A 234 -8.10 9.95 -14.18
CA GLY A 234 -7.24 11.11 -14.46
C GLY A 234 -7.36 12.23 -13.43
N ILE A 235 -8.59 12.61 -13.05
CA ILE A 235 -8.83 13.63 -12.01
C ILE A 235 -8.35 13.17 -10.65
N ALA A 236 -8.60 11.92 -10.24
CA ALA A 236 -8.12 11.37 -8.98
C ALA A 236 -6.59 11.35 -8.93
N THR A 237 -5.94 10.88 -10.00
CA THR A 237 -4.47 10.88 -10.10
C THR A 237 -3.89 12.29 -10.03
N LEU A 238 -4.49 13.25 -10.75
CA LEU A 238 -4.08 14.65 -10.69
C LEU A 238 -4.25 15.24 -9.28
N THR A 239 -5.33 14.89 -8.59
CA THR A 239 -5.54 15.29 -7.18
C THR A 239 -4.45 14.75 -6.27
N LEU A 240 -4.10 13.45 -6.38
CA LEU A 240 -3.03 12.85 -5.60
C LEU A 240 -1.65 13.46 -5.90
N MET A 241 -1.36 13.73 -7.18
CA MET A 241 -0.14 14.44 -7.56
C MET A 241 -0.10 15.85 -6.96
N THR A 242 -1.24 16.55 -6.92
CA THR A 242 -1.36 17.85 -6.27
C THR A 242 -1.10 17.73 -4.75
N CYS A 243 -1.62 16.69 -4.09
CA CYS A 243 -1.32 16.42 -2.68
C CYS A 243 0.19 16.22 -2.45
N GLY A 244 0.86 15.42 -3.28
CA GLY A 244 2.32 15.25 -3.24
C GLY A 244 3.08 16.56 -3.45
N MET A 245 2.61 17.39 -4.38
CA MET A 245 3.18 18.72 -4.60
C MET A 245 3.00 19.64 -3.39
N VAL A 246 1.84 19.59 -2.72
CA VAL A 246 1.58 20.33 -1.48
C VAL A 246 2.58 19.92 -0.39
N LEU A 247 2.84 18.61 -0.21
CA LEU A 247 3.83 18.14 0.74
C LEU A 247 5.21 18.72 0.49
N LEU A 248 5.66 18.72 -0.77
CA LEU A 248 6.96 19.30 -1.16
C LEU A 248 7.01 20.81 -0.98
N MET A 249 5.97 21.53 -1.41
CA MET A 249 5.93 22.98 -1.38
C MET A 249 5.88 23.54 0.04
N PHE A 250 5.24 22.85 0.96
CA PHE A 250 5.17 23.26 2.37
C PHE A 250 6.23 22.61 3.25
N ALA A 251 7.23 21.94 2.66
CA ALA A 251 8.32 21.27 3.37
C ALA A 251 7.85 20.28 4.45
N LEU A 252 6.72 19.60 4.20
CA LEU A 252 6.12 18.64 5.12
C LEU A 252 6.72 17.24 4.97
N GLU A 253 7.15 16.88 3.74
CA GLU A 253 7.77 15.60 3.41
C GLU A 253 8.79 15.76 2.29
N GLY A 254 9.73 14.79 2.20
CA GLY A 254 10.70 14.74 1.13
C GLY A 254 10.25 13.95 -0.08
N ALA A 255 10.86 14.23 -1.22
CA ALA A 255 10.53 13.59 -2.49
C ALA A 255 10.74 12.06 -2.46
N PHE A 256 11.73 11.58 -1.70
CA PHE A 256 12.02 10.15 -1.60
C PHE A 256 10.93 9.40 -0.84
N CYS A 257 10.45 9.93 0.29
CA CYS A 257 9.35 9.36 1.05
C CYS A 257 8.03 9.38 0.25
N ILE A 258 7.76 10.47 -0.47
CA ILE A 258 6.61 10.55 -1.39
C ILE A 258 6.70 9.47 -2.48
N LEU A 259 7.89 9.24 -3.05
CA LEU A 259 8.11 8.20 -4.06
C LEU A 259 7.86 6.79 -3.50
N MET A 260 8.32 6.52 -2.28
CA MET A 260 8.05 5.25 -1.60
C MET A 260 6.56 5.05 -1.29
N ALA A 261 5.83 6.10 -0.94
CA ALA A 261 4.39 6.05 -0.68
C ALA A 261 3.53 5.95 -1.97
N ALA A 262 4.04 6.46 -3.10
CA ALA A 262 3.29 6.60 -4.35
C ALA A 262 2.60 5.31 -4.85
N PRO A 263 3.21 4.11 -4.81
CA PRO A 263 2.54 2.89 -5.25
C PRO A 263 1.22 2.62 -4.51
N ILE A 264 1.19 2.76 -3.18
CA ILE A 264 -0.03 2.57 -2.38
C ILE A 264 -1.05 3.66 -2.74
N PHE A 265 -0.62 4.93 -2.72
CA PHE A 265 -1.50 6.07 -2.99
C PHE A 265 -2.16 5.98 -4.37
N LEU A 266 -1.42 5.56 -5.40
CA LEU A 266 -1.96 5.42 -6.75
C LEU A 266 -2.95 4.26 -6.85
N VAL A 267 -2.62 3.10 -6.27
CA VAL A 267 -3.51 1.93 -6.30
C VAL A 267 -4.82 2.24 -5.58
N GLU A 268 -4.75 2.75 -4.36
CA GLU A 268 -5.94 3.08 -3.56
C GLU A 268 -6.72 4.27 -4.16
N GLY A 269 -6.02 5.26 -4.70
CA GLY A 269 -6.66 6.41 -5.36
C GLY A 269 -7.40 6.03 -6.64
N VAL A 270 -6.83 5.16 -7.46
CA VAL A 270 -7.51 4.61 -8.66
C VAL A 270 -8.71 3.77 -8.23
N PHE A 271 -8.55 2.95 -7.20
CA PHE A 271 -9.65 2.16 -6.66
C PHE A 271 -10.78 3.05 -6.13
N GLY A 272 -10.44 4.10 -5.40
CA GLY A 272 -11.37 5.14 -4.97
C GLY A 272 -12.07 5.82 -6.15
N ALA A 273 -11.32 6.16 -7.21
CA ALA A 273 -11.89 6.78 -8.41
C ALA A 273 -12.95 5.90 -9.08
N LEU A 274 -12.71 4.59 -9.14
CA LEU A 274 -13.69 3.64 -9.66
C LEU A 274 -14.95 3.60 -8.80
N ILE A 275 -14.82 3.66 -7.48
CA ILE A 275 -15.93 3.73 -6.53
C ILE A 275 -16.72 5.02 -6.73
N GLY A 276 -16.06 6.19 -6.75
CA GLY A 276 -16.70 7.49 -6.93
C GLY A 276 -17.42 7.61 -8.27
N HIS A 277 -16.81 7.07 -9.34
CA HIS A 277 -17.43 6.98 -10.65
C HIS A 277 -18.70 6.10 -10.61
N LEU A 278 -18.63 4.93 -9.99
CA LEU A 278 -19.76 4.01 -9.85
C LEU A 278 -20.92 4.68 -9.09
N ILE A 279 -20.61 5.36 -7.97
CA ILE A 279 -21.61 6.08 -7.17
C ILE A 279 -22.29 7.18 -8.01
N ALA A 280 -21.53 7.95 -8.77
CA ALA A 280 -22.08 8.99 -9.65
C ALA A 280 -23.00 8.39 -10.73
N CYS A 281 -22.60 7.28 -11.35
CA CYS A 281 -23.40 6.58 -12.37
C CYS A 281 -24.66 5.91 -11.81
N CYS A 282 -24.68 5.51 -10.54
CA CYS A 282 -25.85 4.93 -9.88
C CYS A 282 -26.92 5.98 -9.46
N GLY A 283 -26.75 7.25 -9.84
CA GLY A 283 -27.77 8.29 -9.60
C GLY A 283 -27.83 8.81 -8.16
N ALA A 284 -26.71 8.78 -7.44
CA ALA A 284 -26.58 9.32 -6.09
C ALA A 284 -26.86 10.82 -5.96
N SER A 285 -26.98 11.54 -7.06
CA SER A 285 -27.33 12.97 -7.08
C SER A 285 -28.68 13.32 -6.45
N ARG A 286 -29.47 12.33 -6.11
CA ARG A 286 -30.79 12.51 -5.46
C ARG A 286 -30.80 12.24 -3.94
N SER A 287 -29.73 11.71 -3.35
CA SER A 287 -29.68 11.47 -1.91
C SER A 287 -28.59 12.34 -1.28
N GLU A 288 -28.99 13.27 -0.42
CA GLU A 288 -28.11 14.14 0.37
C GLU A 288 -27.42 13.41 1.53
N ASP A 289 -27.53 12.08 1.59
CA ASP A 289 -27.02 11.25 2.70
C ASP A 289 -25.52 10.98 2.63
N TRP A 290 -24.71 12.04 2.69
CA TRP A 290 -23.27 11.99 2.87
C TRP A 290 -22.85 11.57 4.29
N SER A 291 -23.79 11.58 5.24
CA SER A 291 -23.52 11.46 6.66
C SER A 291 -22.78 10.17 7.05
N GLY A 292 -23.01 9.06 6.33
CA GLY A 292 -22.37 7.79 6.66
C GLY A 292 -20.87 7.71 6.31
N VAL A 293 -20.40 8.46 5.31
CA VAL A 293 -19.00 8.38 4.85
C VAL A 293 -18.09 9.24 5.70
N ILE A 294 -18.58 10.36 6.21
CA ILE A 294 -17.81 11.28 7.07
C ILE A 294 -17.32 10.58 8.35
N PHE A 295 -18.09 9.62 8.87
CA PHE A 295 -17.74 8.88 10.09
C PHE A 295 -16.77 7.71 9.85
N VAL A 296 -16.55 7.28 8.60
CA VAL A 296 -15.68 6.12 8.31
C VAL A 296 -14.22 6.39 8.70
N LEU A 297 -13.67 7.56 8.34
CA LEU A 297 -12.29 7.89 8.68
C LEU A 297 -12.03 8.00 10.19
N PRO A 298 -12.83 8.74 10.97
CA PRO A 298 -12.66 8.77 12.42
C PRO A 298 -12.79 7.40 13.09
N VAL A 299 -13.72 6.55 12.63
CA VAL A 299 -13.88 5.18 13.17
C VAL A 299 -12.66 4.33 12.87
N LEU A 300 -12.12 4.40 11.67
CA LEU A 300 -10.91 3.68 11.30
C LEU A 300 -9.69 4.20 12.08
N ALA A 301 -9.52 5.52 12.20
CA ALA A 301 -8.44 6.13 12.99
C ALA A 301 -8.51 5.73 14.47
N PHE A 302 -9.71 5.75 15.04
CA PHE A 302 -9.92 5.28 16.40
C PHE A 302 -9.62 3.78 16.56
N GLY A 303 -9.94 2.97 15.55
CA GLY A 303 -9.58 1.54 15.53
C GLY A 303 -8.08 1.30 15.48
N GLU A 304 -7.31 2.18 14.83
CA GLU A 304 -5.85 2.09 14.74
C GLU A 304 -5.17 2.38 16.08
N SER A 305 -5.71 3.28 16.90
CA SER A 305 -5.15 3.62 18.23
C SER A 305 -5.06 2.42 19.19
N PHE A 306 -5.75 1.32 18.88
CA PHE A 306 -5.69 0.07 19.68
C PHE A 306 -4.72 -0.97 19.09
N GLN A 307 -3.86 -0.60 18.15
CA GLN A 307 -2.89 -1.55 17.60
C GLN A 307 -1.80 -1.89 18.64
N SER A 308 -1.37 -3.14 18.60
CA SER A 308 -0.25 -3.61 19.42
C SER A 308 1.04 -2.87 19.02
N PRO A 309 1.99 -2.70 19.95
CA PRO A 309 3.32 -2.17 19.64
C PRO A 309 3.95 -2.89 18.43
N PRO A 310 4.83 -2.22 17.66
CA PRO A 310 5.49 -2.84 16.54
C PRO A 310 6.34 -4.03 17.00
N PRO A 311 6.33 -5.15 16.25
CA PRO A 311 7.15 -6.30 16.59
C PRO A 311 8.63 -5.99 16.34
N LEU A 312 9.50 -6.56 17.17
CA LEU A 312 10.93 -6.53 16.93
C LEU A 312 11.25 -7.39 15.69
N ARG A 313 11.85 -6.79 14.67
CA ARG A 313 12.24 -7.42 13.41
C ARG A 313 13.74 -7.67 13.40
N GLU A 314 14.19 -8.68 12.67
CA GLU A 314 15.59 -9.01 12.47
C GLU A 314 15.93 -8.98 10.97
N VAL A 315 17.05 -8.33 10.64
CA VAL A 315 17.68 -8.42 9.31
C VAL A 315 19.04 -9.08 9.47
N VAL A 316 19.29 -10.11 8.68
CA VAL A 316 20.56 -10.83 8.62
C VAL A 316 21.17 -10.69 7.25
N SER A 317 22.45 -10.33 7.20
CA SER A 317 23.24 -10.27 5.96
C SER A 317 24.54 -11.05 6.14
N ILE A 318 24.97 -11.74 5.10
CA ILE A 318 26.06 -12.72 5.17
C ILE A 318 27.04 -12.46 4.05
N VAL A 319 28.35 -12.49 4.38
CA VAL A 319 29.43 -12.52 3.40
C VAL A 319 30.45 -13.59 3.81
N GLU A 320 31.11 -14.20 2.83
CA GLU A 320 32.25 -15.07 3.04
C GLU A 320 33.54 -14.32 2.73
N ILE A 321 34.55 -14.48 3.58
CA ILE A 321 35.82 -13.75 3.59
C ILE A 321 36.95 -14.76 3.54
N ALA A 322 37.87 -14.59 2.61
CA ALA A 322 39.05 -15.46 2.45
C ALA A 322 40.17 -15.08 3.44
N ALA A 323 39.81 -14.86 4.71
CA ALA A 323 40.73 -14.58 5.81
C ALA A 323 40.27 -15.25 7.10
N PRO A 324 41.16 -15.63 8.02
CA PRO A 324 40.80 -16.26 9.28
C PRO A 324 40.09 -15.28 10.22
N PRO A 325 39.30 -15.81 11.20
CA PRO A 325 38.47 -15.00 12.08
C PRO A 325 39.23 -13.92 12.84
N GLU A 326 40.48 -14.16 13.21
CA GLU A 326 41.33 -13.23 13.97
C GLU A 326 41.67 -11.96 13.15
N ILE A 327 41.80 -12.07 11.83
CA ILE A 327 42.02 -10.94 10.93
C ILE A 327 40.72 -10.20 10.74
N VAL A 328 39.62 -10.93 10.47
CA VAL A 328 38.29 -10.35 10.27
C VAL A 328 37.83 -9.61 11.52
N TRP A 329 38.10 -10.13 12.72
CA TRP A 329 37.71 -9.54 14.00
C TRP A 329 38.23 -8.10 14.15
N ARG A 330 39.49 -7.87 13.83
CA ARG A 330 40.10 -6.53 13.92
C ARG A 330 39.34 -5.50 13.07
N ASN A 331 38.91 -5.90 11.88
CA ASN A 331 38.17 -5.06 10.96
C ASN A 331 36.68 -4.95 11.30
N VAL A 332 36.11 -5.89 12.11
CA VAL A 332 34.73 -5.79 12.66
C VAL A 332 34.68 -4.79 13.81
N VAL A 333 35.68 -4.82 14.71
CA VAL A 333 35.75 -3.92 15.87
C VAL A 333 35.80 -2.46 15.44
N SER A 334 36.67 -2.15 14.46
CA SER A 334 36.78 -0.80 13.90
C SER A 334 37.26 -0.88 12.46
N PHE A 335 36.82 0.05 11.62
CA PHE A 335 37.25 0.17 10.24
C PHE A 335 37.36 1.65 9.82
N PRO A 336 38.30 1.98 8.89
CA PRO A 336 38.49 3.32 8.38
C PRO A 336 37.34 3.72 7.43
N ASP A 337 37.48 4.92 6.85
CA ASP A 337 36.48 5.47 5.94
C ASP A 337 36.17 4.55 4.78
N LEU A 338 34.88 4.30 4.56
CA LEU A 338 34.37 3.61 3.39
C LEU A 338 34.45 4.50 2.15
N ALA A 339 34.67 3.89 1.00
CA ALA A 339 34.61 4.59 -0.28
C ALA A 339 33.23 5.28 -0.46
N PRO A 340 33.12 6.37 -1.21
CA PRO A 340 31.83 7.01 -1.48
C PRO A 340 30.79 6.04 -2.04
N PRO A 341 29.50 6.18 -1.67
CA PRO A 341 28.45 5.23 -2.09
C PRO A 341 28.20 5.32 -3.60
N ARG A 342 28.04 4.16 -4.23
CA ARG A 342 27.66 4.05 -5.65
C ARG A 342 26.15 3.99 -5.84
N GLU A 343 25.42 3.48 -4.86
CA GLU A 343 23.98 3.31 -4.89
C GLU A 343 23.26 4.66 -4.84
N TRP A 344 22.31 4.82 -5.75
CA TRP A 344 21.57 6.07 -5.93
C TRP A 344 20.77 6.49 -4.69
N PHE A 345 20.22 5.52 -3.93
CA PHE A 345 19.39 5.81 -2.76
C PHE A 345 20.22 6.40 -1.58
N PHE A 346 21.47 5.99 -1.38
CA PHE A 346 22.37 6.66 -0.43
C PHE A 346 22.63 8.11 -0.86
N ARG A 347 22.79 8.33 -2.16
CA ARG A 347 22.96 9.68 -2.73
C ARG A 347 21.67 10.50 -2.68
N ALA A 348 20.51 9.86 -2.61
CA ALA A 348 19.20 10.47 -2.46
C ALA A 348 18.83 10.77 -1.00
N GLY A 349 19.73 10.47 -0.03
CA GLY A 349 19.57 10.87 1.35
C GLY A 349 19.47 9.75 2.38
N ILE A 350 19.27 8.48 1.99
CA ILE A 350 19.30 7.37 2.95
C ILE A 350 20.62 7.37 3.71
N ALA A 351 20.57 7.18 5.03
CA ALA A 351 21.74 7.16 5.90
C ALA A 351 22.77 6.13 5.41
N CYS A 352 23.99 6.59 5.13
CA CYS A 352 25.07 5.80 4.56
C CYS A 352 26.17 5.62 5.59
N PRO A 353 26.65 4.39 5.92
CA PRO A 353 27.77 4.19 6.82
C PRO A 353 29.06 4.72 6.20
N GLU A 354 29.86 5.39 7.00
CA GLU A 354 31.11 6.04 6.60
C GLU A 354 32.32 5.41 7.27
N ARG A 355 32.30 5.17 8.58
CA ARG A 355 33.39 4.53 9.35
C ARG A 355 32.87 4.00 10.70
N ALA A 356 33.68 3.16 11.35
CA ALA A 356 33.42 2.75 12.73
C ALA A 356 34.67 2.91 13.58
N ARG A 357 34.52 3.47 14.77
CA ARG A 357 35.53 3.58 15.80
C ARG A 357 35.02 3.05 17.14
N ILE A 358 35.93 2.62 18.00
CA ILE A 358 35.59 2.12 19.32
C ILE A 358 36.41 2.85 20.40
N GLU A 359 35.79 3.16 21.51
CA GLU A 359 36.41 3.70 22.71
C GLU A 359 36.34 2.67 23.84
N GLY A 360 37.51 2.27 24.34
CA GLY A 360 37.66 1.19 25.30
C GLY A 360 37.87 -0.19 24.67
N HIS A 361 37.81 -1.23 25.49
CA HIS A 361 38.00 -2.62 25.07
C HIS A 361 37.11 -3.55 25.91
N GLY A 362 36.58 -4.58 25.28
CA GLY A 362 35.73 -5.57 25.97
C GLY A 362 34.30 -5.12 26.18
N VAL A 363 33.60 -5.82 27.05
CA VAL A 363 32.21 -5.47 27.42
C VAL A 363 32.20 -4.11 28.14
N GLY A 364 31.29 -3.23 27.74
CA GLY A 364 31.19 -1.87 28.25
C GLY A 364 31.96 -0.82 27.44
N ALA A 365 32.82 -1.23 26.49
CA ALA A 365 33.35 -0.32 25.48
C ALA A 365 32.21 0.29 24.65
N THR A 366 32.43 1.44 24.06
CA THR A 366 31.41 2.11 23.22
C THR A 366 31.93 2.18 21.78
N ARG A 367 31.19 1.57 20.87
CA ARG A 367 31.42 1.66 19.45
C ARG A 367 30.58 2.82 18.86
N TYR A 368 31.20 3.60 18.01
CA TYR A 368 30.54 4.67 17.24
C TYR A 368 30.58 4.27 15.78
N CYS A 369 29.40 4.00 15.22
CA CYS A 369 29.25 3.78 13.79
C CYS A 369 28.77 5.07 13.14
N GLU A 370 29.67 5.75 12.43
CA GLU A 370 29.40 7.04 11.84
C GLU A 370 28.72 6.87 10.48
N PHE A 371 27.62 7.58 10.30
CA PHE A 371 26.81 7.62 9.09
C PHE A 371 26.76 9.05 8.56
N SER A 372 26.37 9.21 7.30
CA SER A 372 26.20 10.51 6.65
C SER A 372 25.21 11.44 7.36
N THR A 373 24.34 10.91 8.22
CA THR A 373 23.34 11.63 9.02
C THR A 373 23.73 11.85 10.47
N GLY A 374 24.82 11.23 10.95
CA GLY A 374 25.30 11.28 12.33
C GLY A 374 25.83 9.95 12.81
N ALA A 375 26.09 9.78 14.10
CA ALA A 375 26.67 8.58 14.66
C ALA A 375 25.65 7.74 15.45
N PHE A 376 25.66 6.43 15.24
CA PHE A 376 25.09 5.46 16.19
C PHE A 376 26.01 5.33 17.40
N VAL A 377 25.46 5.30 18.61
CA VAL A 377 26.18 5.03 19.84
C VAL A 377 25.83 3.63 20.31
N GLU A 378 26.83 2.75 20.29
CA GLU A 378 26.68 1.31 20.38
C GLU A 378 27.50 0.74 21.54
N PRO A 379 26.98 0.73 22.80
CA PRO A 379 27.66 0.10 23.93
C PRO A 379 27.73 -1.41 23.73
N ILE A 380 28.92 -1.98 23.87
CA ILE A 380 29.21 -3.40 23.67
C ILE A 380 28.63 -4.23 24.82
N ARG A 381 27.82 -5.24 24.49
CA ARG A 381 27.22 -6.19 25.41
C ARG A 381 27.91 -7.55 25.41
N VAL A 382 28.42 -7.96 24.26
CA VAL A 382 29.17 -9.22 24.12
C VAL A 382 30.46 -8.93 23.37
N TRP A 383 31.57 -9.38 23.96
CA TRP A 383 32.90 -9.35 23.37
C TRP A 383 33.49 -10.74 23.48
N ASP A 384 33.21 -11.59 22.50
CA ASP A 384 33.71 -12.98 22.41
C ASP A 384 34.64 -13.07 21.19
N GLU A 385 35.89 -12.66 21.40
CA GLU A 385 36.91 -12.61 20.36
C GLU A 385 37.40 -14.04 19.98
N PRO A 386 37.53 -14.37 18.70
CA PRO A 386 37.14 -13.64 17.51
C PRO A 386 35.78 -14.09 16.93
N ARG A 387 34.80 -14.44 17.78
CA ARG A 387 33.57 -15.12 17.34
C ARG A 387 32.36 -14.21 17.27
N ARG A 388 32.18 -13.31 18.28
CA ARG A 388 30.92 -12.58 18.40
C ARG A 388 31.11 -11.22 19.06
N LEU A 389 30.66 -10.17 18.34
CA LEU A 389 30.54 -8.82 18.85
C LEU A 389 29.07 -8.41 18.83
N ALA A 390 28.46 -8.13 20.00
CA ALA A 390 27.09 -7.68 20.07
C ALA A 390 26.98 -6.38 20.90
N PHE A 391 26.09 -5.49 20.48
CA PHE A 391 25.91 -4.18 21.06
C PHE A 391 24.44 -3.76 21.07
N ASP A 392 24.08 -2.93 22.03
CA ASP A 392 22.81 -2.22 22.02
C ASP A 392 22.97 -0.90 21.24
N VAL A 393 21.85 -0.35 20.78
CA VAL A 393 21.81 0.99 20.21
C VAL A 393 21.16 1.93 21.22
N THR A 394 21.91 2.87 21.76
CA THR A 394 21.40 3.85 22.74
C THR A 394 21.06 5.20 22.11
N THR A 395 21.74 5.55 21.03
CA THR A 395 21.46 6.74 20.22
C THR A 395 21.60 6.38 18.76
N GLN A 396 20.63 6.79 17.98
CA GLN A 396 20.66 6.65 16.52
C GLN A 396 20.51 8.03 15.85
N PRO A 397 21.19 8.25 14.71
CA PRO A 397 20.98 9.43 13.89
C PRO A 397 19.66 9.29 13.10
N PRO A 398 19.17 10.36 12.46
CA PRO A 398 18.07 10.25 11.51
C PRO A 398 18.36 9.20 10.44
N THR A 399 17.32 8.44 10.08
CA THR A 399 17.43 7.34 9.10
C THR A 399 17.73 7.82 7.69
N MET A 400 17.49 9.10 7.43
CA MET A 400 17.80 9.75 6.16
C MET A 400 17.81 11.28 6.28
N ARG A 401 18.36 11.96 5.28
CA ARG A 401 18.11 13.37 4.99
C ARG A 401 17.10 13.46 3.89
N GLU A 402 16.02 14.19 4.13
CA GLU A 402 14.95 14.32 3.16
C GLU A 402 15.35 15.18 1.96
N LEU A 403 15.10 14.67 0.76
CA LEU A 403 15.30 15.43 -0.47
C LEU A 403 14.11 16.38 -0.69
N ASN A 404 14.30 17.67 -0.38
CA ASN A 404 13.28 18.70 -0.52
C ASN A 404 13.86 19.96 -1.19
N PRO A 405 13.09 20.67 -2.07
CA PRO A 405 13.55 21.90 -2.73
C PRO A 405 13.97 23.03 -1.76
N TRP A 406 13.45 23.02 -0.53
CA TRP A 406 13.73 24.03 0.49
C TRP A 406 14.96 23.71 1.36
N GLY A 407 15.66 22.60 1.08
CA GLY A 407 16.83 22.15 1.81
C GLY A 407 16.53 21.06 2.84
N ASP A 408 17.30 21.05 3.95
CA ASP A 408 17.12 20.08 5.03
C ASP A 408 15.81 20.32 5.76
N ILE A 409 14.92 19.33 5.70
CA ILE A 409 13.67 19.28 6.45
C ILE A 409 13.70 18.08 7.38
N HIS A 410 12.95 18.17 8.47
CA HIS A 410 12.88 17.11 9.47
C HIS A 410 11.43 16.69 9.76
N PRO A 411 10.82 15.87 8.87
CA PRO A 411 9.47 15.33 9.09
C PRO A 411 9.41 14.48 10.35
N PRO A 412 8.28 14.46 11.05
CA PRO A 412 8.14 13.78 12.34
C PRO A 412 8.47 12.27 12.31
N HIS A 413 8.26 11.59 11.19
CA HIS A 413 8.53 10.15 11.07
C HIS A 413 10.01 9.79 11.28
N LEU A 414 10.94 10.71 11.04
CA LEU A 414 12.37 10.46 11.23
C LEU A 414 12.76 10.23 12.70
N ASP A 415 11.94 10.69 13.65
CA ASP A 415 12.25 10.62 15.08
C ASP A 415 11.81 9.32 15.75
N PHE A 416 10.71 8.67 15.24
CA PHE A 416 10.07 7.60 16.01
C PHE A 416 9.61 6.39 15.21
N VAL A 417 9.66 6.44 13.88
CA VAL A 417 9.08 5.35 13.07
C VAL A 417 10.00 4.13 12.99
N LEU A 418 11.29 4.33 12.73
CA LEU A 418 12.28 3.25 12.69
C LEU A 418 13.27 3.41 13.82
N ILE A 419 13.29 2.43 14.74
CA ILE A 419 14.16 2.45 15.91
C ILE A 419 15.02 1.18 15.93
N SER A 420 16.33 1.34 15.74
CA SER A 420 17.30 0.26 15.92
C SER A 420 17.49 -0.02 17.40
N ARG A 421 17.42 -1.29 17.81
CA ARG A 421 17.54 -1.70 19.22
C ARG A 421 18.88 -2.30 19.53
N ARG A 422 19.41 -3.15 18.65
CA ARG A 422 20.68 -3.85 18.84
C ARG A 422 21.26 -4.31 17.52
N GLY A 423 22.57 -4.55 17.51
CA GLY A 423 23.28 -5.15 16.39
C GLY A 423 24.27 -6.23 16.86
N GLU A 424 24.65 -7.07 15.92
CA GLU A 424 25.58 -8.17 16.17
C GLU A 424 26.38 -8.51 14.93
N PHE A 425 27.66 -8.84 15.13
CA PHE A 425 28.52 -9.52 14.16
C PHE A 425 28.85 -10.91 14.71
N HIS A 426 28.64 -11.94 13.87
CA HIS A 426 28.96 -13.32 14.20
C HIS A 426 29.92 -13.86 13.15
N LEU A 427 31.08 -14.35 13.60
CA LEU A 427 32.17 -14.85 12.79
C LEU A 427 32.22 -16.38 12.92
N ILE A 428 32.01 -17.09 11.82
CA ILE A 428 31.96 -18.56 11.79
C ILE A 428 33.12 -19.05 10.94
N PRO A 429 34.10 -19.80 11.53
CA PRO A 429 35.21 -20.36 10.76
C PRO A 429 34.69 -21.30 9.66
N LEU A 430 35.25 -21.20 8.46
CA LEU A 430 34.97 -22.10 7.34
C LEU A 430 36.05 -23.18 7.23
N PRO A 431 35.73 -24.39 6.68
CA PRO A 431 36.67 -25.47 6.49
C PRO A 431 37.88 -25.13 5.61
N ASN A 432 37.74 -24.14 4.73
CA ASN A 432 38.79 -23.64 3.82
C ASN A 432 39.76 -22.64 4.47
N GLY A 433 39.63 -22.38 5.77
CA GLY A 433 40.42 -21.37 6.50
C GLY A 433 39.88 -19.93 6.39
N GLY A 434 38.77 -19.73 5.72
CA GLY A 434 38.07 -18.46 5.63
C GLY A 434 37.08 -18.24 6.78
N THR A 435 36.34 -17.15 6.73
CA THR A 435 35.33 -16.77 7.72
C THR A 435 34.01 -16.43 7.05
N ARG A 436 32.92 -16.98 7.53
CA ARG A 436 31.57 -16.50 7.24
C ARG A 436 31.22 -15.44 8.27
N LEU A 437 31.05 -14.19 7.81
CA LEU A 437 30.67 -13.06 8.63
C LEU A 437 29.18 -12.77 8.46
N GLU A 438 28.44 -12.82 9.55
CA GLU A 438 27.03 -12.49 9.62
C GLU A 438 26.85 -11.15 10.35
N GLY A 439 26.23 -10.16 9.70
CA GLY A 439 25.79 -8.92 10.32
C GLY A 439 24.29 -8.98 10.59
N ARG A 440 23.88 -8.64 11.81
CA ARG A 440 22.48 -8.70 12.25
C ARG A 440 22.08 -7.38 12.89
N THR A 441 20.86 -6.92 12.57
CA THR A 441 20.24 -5.75 13.22
C THR A 441 18.81 -6.11 13.63
N TRP A 442 18.45 -5.77 14.88
CA TRP A 442 17.10 -5.85 15.39
C TRP A 442 16.54 -4.44 15.53
N TYR A 443 15.37 -4.23 14.91
CA TYR A 443 14.74 -2.93 14.86
C TYR A 443 13.21 -3.03 14.98
N GLU A 444 12.58 -1.94 15.38
CA GLU A 444 11.15 -1.74 15.38
C GLU A 444 10.79 -0.76 14.27
N PHE A 445 9.65 -1.00 13.62
CA PHE A 445 9.15 -0.12 12.55
C PHE A 445 7.67 0.16 12.77
N ASP A 446 7.34 1.40 13.15
CA ASP A 446 5.97 1.80 13.49
C ASP A 446 5.37 2.75 12.46
N MET A 447 5.15 2.25 11.27
CA MET A 447 4.45 2.93 10.17
C MET A 447 3.50 1.94 9.50
N GLY A 448 2.24 2.28 9.43
CA GLY A 448 1.23 1.45 8.76
C GLY A 448 1.12 1.76 7.26
N PRO A 449 0.94 0.77 6.42
CA PRO A 449 0.91 -0.69 6.70
C PRO A 449 2.30 -1.23 7.02
N ARG A 450 2.45 -1.79 8.21
CA ARG A 450 3.75 -2.22 8.74
C ARG A 450 4.54 -3.11 7.79
N THR A 451 3.88 -4.05 7.13
CA THR A 451 4.53 -4.96 6.19
C THR A 451 5.11 -4.24 4.97
N TYR A 452 4.38 -3.30 4.41
CA TYR A 452 4.85 -2.54 3.25
C TYR A 452 6.10 -1.73 3.60
N TRP A 453 6.05 -0.98 4.70
CA TRP A 453 7.15 -0.14 5.11
C TRP A 453 8.35 -0.94 5.63
N ALA A 454 8.08 -2.06 6.32
CA ALA A 454 9.14 -2.97 6.74
C ALA A 454 9.92 -3.58 5.56
N MET A 455 9.29 -3.79 4.39
CA MET A 455 10.03 -4.20 3.18
C MET A 455 11.11 -3.19 2.79
N TRP A 456 10.80 -1.90 2.87
CA TRP A 456 11.78 -0.83 2.63
C TRP A 456 12.85 -0.80 3.71
N GLY A 457 12.45 -0.92 5.00
CA GLY A 457 13.38 -0.99 6.12
C GLY A 457 14.34 -2.17 6.01
N ASP A 458 13.82 -3.38 5.79
CA ASP A 458 14.61 -4.61 5.59
C ASP A 458 15.59 -4.45 4.43
N TYR A 459 15.11 -3.91 3.29
CA TYR A 459 15.93 -3.67 2.11
C TYR A 459 17.09 -2.71 2.38
N PHE A 460 16.82 -1.54 2.98
CA PHE A 460 17.88 -0.56 3.25
C PHE A 460 18.85 -1.03 4.32
N ILE A 461 18.39 -1.66 5.40
CA ILE A 461 19.26 -2.23 6.42
C ILE A 461 20.15 -3.32 5.80
N HIS A 462 19.61 -4.20 4.96
CA HIS A 462 20.40 -5.20 4.24
C HIS A 462 21.47 -4.55 3.35
N ARG A 463 21.14 -3.48 2.62
CA ARG A 463 22.11 -2.76 1.78
C ARG A 463 23.18 -2.04 2.61
N ILE A 464 22.82 -1.49 3.77
CA ILE A 464 23.75 -0.92 4.75
C ILE A 464 24.70 -2.00 5.26
N HIS A 465 24.17 -3.17 5.66
CA HIS A 465 24.98 -4.31 6.09
C HIS A 465 25.96 -4.72 5.01
N LEU A 466 25.50 -4.99 3.79
CA LEU A 466 26.38 -5.44 2.70
C LEU A 466 27.51 -4.44 2.45
N ARG A 467 27.22 -3.15 2.49
CA ARG A 467 28.25 -2.11 2.32
C ARG A 467 29.35 -2.21 3.39
N VAL A 468 28.97 -2.43 4.66
CA VAL A 468 29.93 -2.58 5.77
C VAL A 468 30.63 -3.93 5.68
N LEU A 469 29.90 -5.02 5.44
CA LEU A 469 30.46 -6.36 5.39
C LEU A 469 31.43 -6.55 4.21
N ASP A 470 31.10 -6.00 3.04
CA ASP A 470 31.99 -6.01 1.87
C ASP A 470 33.27 -5.20 2.13
N HIS A 471 33.17 -4.06 2.80
CA HIS A 471 34.35 -3.27 3.20
C HIS A 471 35.25 -4.05 4.18
N ILE A 472 34.65 -4.71 5.20
CA ILE A 472 35.38 -5.56 6.13
C ILE A 472 36.04 -6.73 5.38
N ARG A 473 35.38 -7.33 4.40
CA ARG A 473 35.97 -8.38 3.54
C ARG A 473 37.20 -7.84 2.83
N ASP A 474 37.04 -6.73 2.11
CA ASP A 474 38.11 -6.17 1.27
C ASP A 474 39.35 -5.80 2.11
N LEU A 475 39.16 -5.25 3.31
CA LEU A 475 40.24 -4.95 4.27
C LEU A 475 40.88 -6.25 4.79
N SER A 476 40.08 -7.23 5.18
CA SER A 476 40.60 -8.48 5.79
C SER A 476 41.37 -9.33 4.78
N GLU A 477 40.93 -9.39 3.53
CA GLU A 477 41.63 -10.07 2.46
C GLU A 477 42.92 -9.36 2.05
N ALA A 478 42.92 -8.02 2.09
CA ALA A 478 44.14 -7.24 1.91
C ALA A 478 45.18 -7.45 3.02
N ASP A 479 44.72 -7.46 4.31
CA ASP A 479 45.56 -7.76 5.46
C ASP A 479 46.14 -9.17 5.41
N GLN A 480 45.36 -10.17 4.94
CA GLN A 480 45.80 -11.55 4.76
C GLN A 480 46.88 -11.67 3.68
N ALA A 481 46.80 -10.86 2.62
CA ALA A 481 47.77 -10.87 1.51
C ALA A 481 49.12 -10.20 1.84
N GLN A 482 49.19 -9.39 2.90
CA GLN A 482 50.42 -8.74 3.34
C GLN A 482 51.28 -9.72 4.15
N PRO A 483 52.59 -9.88 3.86
CA PRO A 483 53.47 -10.70 4.67
C PRO A 483 53.55 -10.09 6.07
N PRO A 484 53.70 -10.93 7.16
CA PRO A 484 53.84 -10.41 8.50
C PRO A 484 54.98 -9.41 8.55
N GLN A 485 54.67 -8.19 8.98
CA GLN A 485 55.72 -7.21 9.28
C GLN A 485 56.52 -7.72 10.48
N THR A 486 57.73 -8.23 10.21
CA THR A 486 58.68 -8.70 11.24
C THR A 486 59.29 -7.52 11.98
#